data_f4ddfd02d44832976f3894f94abd8569
#
_entry.id   f4ddfd02d44832976f3894f94abd8569
#
_cell.length_a   1.000
_cell.length_b   1.000
_cell.length_c   1.000
_cell.angle_alpha   90.00
_cell.angle_beta   90.00
_cell.angle_gamma   90.00
#
_symmetry.space_group_name_H-M   'P 1'
#
loop_
_entity.id
_entity.type
_entity.pdbx_description
1 polymer ?
#
loop_
_entity_poly.entity_id
_entity_poly.type
_entity_poly.pdbx_seq_one_letter_code
_entity_poly.pdbx_strand_id
1 'polypeptide(L)'
;MSLRFIASFWLLLWCSFLLPLSASQVDAHEKNKTPCRIDVIFEDDQAGVATYFVLRLQHKNQSRRIIEAVSVLVRDSTDKIIRNSDAICGDGDEGIDAGDTGQCEKVLQIITGKMSNKVGYDTWVKMIEDQRQQIGIASRCEVLGVRYKK
;
A
#
# COMPACT_ATOMS: atom_id res chain seq x y z
N MET A 1 5.42 71.80 43.39
CA MET A 1 5.28 71.99 41.95
C MET A 1 6.21 71.00 41.29
N SER A 2 5.92 69.99 40.55
CA SER A 2 4.83 69.46 39.78
C SER A 2 5.08 67.97 39.58
N LEU A 3 4.20 67.16 40.10
CA LEU A 3 4.07 65.77 39.76
C LEU A 3 3.45 65.69 38.36
N ARG A 4 4.09 65.14 37.37
CA ARG A 4 3.50 64.63 36.13
C ARG A 4 4.64 64.11 35.19
N PHE A 5 4.92 62.83 35.17
CA PHE A 5 5.52 62.10 34.02
C PHE A 5 5.89 60.67 34.44
N ILE A 6 4.95 59.88 34.88
CA ILE A 6 5.10 58.42 34.99
C ILE A 6 3.74 57.80 34.67
N ALA A 7 3.34 57.79 33.41
CA ALA A 7 2.20 57.01 32.95
C ALA A 7 2.20 56.89 31.44
N SER A 8 3.22 56.24 30.83
CA SER A 8 3.15 55.95 29.39
C SER A 8 4.16 54.84 28.95
N PHE A 9 4.57 53.95 29.83
CA PHE A 9 5.57 52.94 29.44
C PHE A 9 5.09 51.49 29.67
N TRP A 10 3.81 51.25 29.94
CA TRP A 10 3.29 49.93 30.27
C TRP A 10 2.34 49.33 29.23
N LEU A 11 2.22 49.88 28.03
CA LEU A 11 1.24 49.45 27.01
C LEU A 11 1.87 48.82 25.74
N LEU A 12 3.18 48.56 25.71
CA LEU A 12 3.87 48.01 24.53
C LEU A 12 4.46 46.60 24.73
N LEU A 13 4.11 45.89 25.81
CA LEU A 13 4.74 44.59 26.09
C LEU A 13 3.77 43.40 26.01
N TRP A 14 2.58 43.54 25.38
CA TRP A 14 1.62 42.44 25.30
C TRP A 14 1.25 41.98 23.89
N CYS A 15 2.04 42.31 22.87
CA CYS A 15 1.75 41.93 21.47
C CYS A 15 2.75 40.96 20.85
N SER A 16 3.54 40.18 21.61
CA SER A 16 4.61 39.36 21.05
C SER A 16 4.53 37.86 21.38
N PHE A 17 3.32 37.28 21.53
CA PHE A 17 3.20 35.82 21.74
C PHE A 17 2.00 35.19 20.98
N LEU A 18 1.76 35.66 19.76
CA LEU A 18 0.98 34.87 18.79
C LEU A 18 1.95 34.17 17.84
N LEU A 19 2.68 33.18 18.35
CA LEU A 19 3.29 32.17 17.49
C LEU A 19 2.15 31.41 16.81
N PRO A 20 2.07 31.40 15.47
CA PRO A 20 1.17 30.49 14.81
C PRO A 20 1.68 29.08 15.14
N LEU A 21 0.91 28.32 15.91
CA LEU A 21 0.99 26.88 15.90
C LEU A 21 0.66 26.43 14.47
N SER A 22 1.68 26.36 13.63
CA SER A 22 1.61 25.60 12.40
C SER A 22 1.43 24.15 12.83
N ALA A 23 0.18 23.74 13.04
CA ALA A 23 -0.18 22.36 13.12
C ALA A 23 0.25 21.77 11.77
N SER A 24 1.39 21.08 11.76
CA SER A 24 1.76 20.19 10.68
C SER A 24 0.62 19.19 10.60
N GLN A 25 -0.28 19.39 9.65
CA GLN A 25 -1.18 18.35 9.19
C GLN A 25 -0.26 17.29 8.56
N VAL A 26 0.23 16.37 9.41
CA VAL A 26 0.82 15.12 8.93
C VAL A 26 -0.32 14.42 8.22
N ASP A 27 -0.23 14.40 6.90
CA ASP A 27 -1.21 13.74 6.04
C ASP A 27 -1.40 12.30 6.54
N ALA A 28 -2.55 12.04 7.14
CA ALA A 28 -2.94 10.70 7.59
C ALA A 28 -2.89 9.68 6.43
N HIS A 29 -2.88 10.18 5.20
CA HIS A 29 -2.80 9.42 3.96
C HIS A 29 -1.41 8.79 3.70
N GLU A 30 -0.33 9.39 4.21
CA GLU A 30 1.03 8.87 4.00
C GLU A 30 1.34 7.67 4.91
N LYS A 31 0.66 7.57 6.04
CA LYS A 31 0.89 6.54 7.07
C LYS A 31 0.48 5.12 6.63
N ASN A 32 -0.37 4.99 5.60
CA ASN A 32 -0.89 3.70 5.13
C ASN A 32 -0.23 3.22 3.84
N LYS A 33 0.74 3.96 3.30
CA LYS A 33 1.48 3.58 2.10
C LYS A 33 2.60 2.61 2.47
N THR A 34 2.63 1.46 1.80
CA THR A 34 3.68 0.45 1.98
C THR A 34 4.23 0.05 0.61
N PRO A 35 5.54 -0.27 0.53
CA PRO A 35 6.08 -0.85 -0.67
C PRO A 35 5.36 -2.14 -1.01
N CYS A 36 5.01 -2.31 -2.28
CA CYS A 36 4.52 -3.57 -2.78
C CYS A 36 5.14 -3.87 -4.15
N ARG A 37 5.13 -5.13 -4.52
CA ARG A 37 5.66 -5.58 -5.79
C ARG A 37 4.75 -6.63 -6.40
N ILE A 38 4.90 -6.82 -7.70
CA ILE A 38 4.26 -7.93 -8.40
C ILE A 38 5.36 -8.88 -8.86
N ASP A 39 5.32 -10.09 -8.31
CA ASP A 39 6.20 -11.18 -8.70
C ASP A 39 5.55 -11.98 -9.84
N VAL A 40 6.38 -12.41 -10.79
CA VAL A 40 5.96 -13.31 -11.86
C VAL A 40 6.51 -14.69 -11.52
N ILE A 41 5.61 -15.64 -11.27
CA ILE A 41 5.96 -17.02 -10.89
C ILE A 41 5.55 -17.94 -12.03
N PHE A 42 6.44 -18.87 -12.37
CA PHE A 42 6.19 -19.89 -13.37
C PHE A 42 6.08 -21.25 -12.66
N GLU A 43 4.98 -21.94 -12.89
CA GLU A 43 4.73 -23.26 -12.32
C GLU A 43 4.31 -24.23 -13.42
N ASP A 44 4.82 -25.45 -13.38
CA ASP A 44 4.35 -26.50 -14.26
C ASP A 44 2.93 -26.91 -13.85
N ASP A 45 2.00 -26.81 -14.78
CA ASP A 45 0.71 -27.45 -14.67
C ASP A 45 0.66 -28.66 -15.61
N GLN A 46 -0.35 -29.52 -15.46
CA GLN A 46 -0.48 -30.74 -16.30
C GLN A 46 -0.61 -30.46 -17.82
N ALA A 47 -0.71 -29.22 -18.21
CA ALA A 47 -0.95 -28.74 -19.56
C ALA A 47 0.15 -27.79 -20.07
N GLY A 48 1.25 -27.68 -19.33
CA GLY A 48 2.39 -26.80 -19.62
C GLY A 48 2.70 -25.85 -18.49
N VAL A 49 3.39 -24.74 -18.79
CA VAL A 49 3.79 -23.74 -17.79
C VAL A 49 2.67 -22.73 -17.56
N ALA A 50 2.18 -22.63 -16.33
CA ALA A 50 1.30 -21.54 -15.89
C ALA A 50 2.14 -20.36 -15.39
N THR A 51 1.72 -19.14 -15.73
CA THR A 51 2.34 -17.91 -15.27
C THR A 51 1.41 -17.22 -14.31
N TYR A 52 1.85 -16.99 -13.07
CA TYR A 52 1.12 -16.30 -12.01
C TYR A 52 1.69 -14.91 -11.82
N PHE A 53 0.83 -13.91 -11.76
CA PHE A 53 1.17 -12.55 -11.34
C PHE A 53 0.68 -12.37 -9.91
N VAL A 54 1.63 -12.28 -8.96
CA VAL A 54 1.33 -12.28 -7.52
C VAL A 54 1.71 -10.94 -6.92
N LEU A 55 0.72 -10.21 -6.42
CA LEU A 55 0.95 -9.03 -5.59
C LEU A 55 1.45 -9.46 -4.22
N ARG A 56 2.56 -8.86 -3.75
CA ARG A 56 3.13 -9.06 -2.42
C ARG A 56 3.40 -7.74 -1.73
N LEU A 57 3.05 -7.67 -0.45
CA LEU A 57 3.34 -6.54 0.43
C LEU A 57 3.61 -7.02 1.85
N GLN A 58 4.37 -6.23 2.60
CA GLN A 58 4.55 -6.42 4.04
C GLN A 58 3.57 -5.53 4.79
N HIS A 59 2.89 -6.09 5.79
CA HIS A 59 1.97 -5.34 6.64
C HIS A 59 2.29 -5.59 8.12
N LYS A 60 2.35 -4.49 8.91
CA LYS A 60 2.51 -4.56 10.36
C LYS A 60 1.14 -4.50 11.03
N ASN A 61 0.80 -5.55 11.77
CA ASN A 61 -0.42 -5.60 12.55
C ASN A 61 -0.28 -4.74 13.81
N GLN A 62 -0.89 -3.56 13.82
CA GLN A 62 -0.92 -2.66 14.99
C GLN A 62 -2.15 -2.89 15.87
N SER A 63 -3.01 -3.87 15.55
CA SER A 63 -4.20 -4.20 16.33
C SER A 63 -3.92 -5.29 17.35
N ARG A 64 -4.92 -5.57 18.21
CA ARG A 64 -4.89 -6.68 19.16
C ARG A 64 -5.53 -7.97 18.62
N ARG A 65 -5.92 -7.97 17.35
CA ARG A 65 -6.60 -9.09 16.68
C ARG A 65 -5.74 -9.59 15.53
N ILE A 66 -5.88 -10.85 15.18
CA ILE A 66 -5.20 -11.44 14.00
C ILE A 66 -5.76 -10.83 12.74
N ILE A 67 -4.90 -10.34 11.85
CA ILE A 67 -5.28 -9.83 10.52
C ILE A 67 -5.22 -10.98 9.53
N GLU A 68 -6.36 -11.29 8.93
CA GLU A 68 -6.51 -12.31 7.90
C GLU A 68 -6.24 -11.78 6.49
N ALA A 69 -6.66 -10.54 6.21
CA ALA A 69 -6.46 -9.93 4.90
C ALA A 69 -6.40 -8.41 4.99
N VAL A 70 -5.83 -7.78 3.96
CA VAL A 70 -5.79 -6.33 3.76
C VAL A 70 -6.39 -5.97 2.41
N SER A 71 -7.22 -4.91 2.37
CA SER A 71 -7.69 -4.28 1.14
C SER A 71 -6.73 -3.17 0.75
N VAL A 72 -6.24 -3.19 -0.48
CA VAL A 72 -5.20 -2.26 -0.94
C VAL A 72 -5.53 -1.63 -2.29
N LEU A 73 -5.17 -0.35 -2.44
CA LEU A 73 -5.00 0.31 -3.73
C LEU A 73 -3.56 0.14 -4.19
N VAL A 74 -3.39 -0.48 -5.35
CA VAL A 74 -2.08 -0.63 -6.00
C VAL A 74 -1.82 0.58 -6.87
N ARG A 75 -0.66 1.22 -6.69
CA ARG A 75 -0.26 2.43 -7.40
C ARG A 75 1.09 2.25 -8.09
N ASP A 76 1.30 3.01 -9.16
CA ASP A 76 2.61 3.13 -9.83
C ASP A 76 3.52 4.16 -9.13
N SER A 77 4.70 4.37 -9.70
CA SER A 77 5.68 5.35 -9.20
C SER A 77 5.20 6.81 -9.32
N THR A 78 4.19 7.08 -10.15
CA THR A 78 3.57 8.40 -10.33
C THR A 78 2.34 8.62 -9.45
N ASP A 79 2.05 7.66 -8.54
CA ASP A 79 0.88 7.64 -7.65
C ASP A 79 -0.47 7.40 -8.35
N LYS A 80 -0.44 7.00 -9.62
CA LYS A 80 -1.64 6.61 -10.37
C LYS A 80 -2.15 5.25 -9.88
N ILE A 81 -3.45 5.14 -9.69
CA ILE A 81 -4.10 3.87 -9.31
C ILE A 81 -4.07 2.91 -10.50
N ILE A 82 -3.49 1.72 -10.26
CA ILE A 82 -3.48 0.61 -11.22
C ILE A 82 -4.71 -0.27 -10.99
N ARG A 83 -4.95 -0.65 -9.72
CA ARG A 83 -6.10 -1.49 -9.33
C ARG A 83 -6.36 -1.48 -7.83
N ASN A 84 -7.52 -2.02 -7.45
CA ASN A 84 -7.87 -2.39 -6.08
C ASN A 84 -7.79 -3.92 -5.93
N SER A 85 -7.38 -4.42 -4.76
CA SER A 85 -7.29 -5.85 -4.49
C SER A 85 -7.33 -6.15 -2.99
N ASP A 86 -7.81 -7.35 -2.64
CA ASP A 86 -7.70 -7.91 -1.30
C ASP A 86 -6.57 -8.94 -1.28
N ALA A 87 -5.58 -8.74 -0.41
CA ALA A 87 -4.45 -9.64 -0.22
C ALA A 87 -4.64 -10.43 1.09
N ILE A 88 -4.46 -11.74 1.02
CA ILE A 88 -4.51 -12.64 2.18
C ILE A 88 -3.15 -12.55 2.89
N CYS A 89 -3.18 -12.49 4.21
CA CYS A 89 -2.01 -12.30 5.04
C CYS A 89 -1.61 -13.58 5.79
N GLY A 90 -0.29 -13.76 5.99
CA GLY A 90 0.27 -14.94 6.62
C GLY A 90 0.29 -16.16 5.69
N ASP A 91 0.74 -17.30 6.20
CA ASP A 91 0.79 -18.56 5.47
C ASP A 91 -0.59 -19.25 5.55
N GLY A 92 -1.35 -19.13 4.45
CA GLY A 92 -2.69 -19.69 4.35
C GLY A 92 -3.69 -19.02 5.29
N ASP A 93 -4.26 -19.79 6.24
CA ASP A 93 -5.29 -19.31 7.18
C ASP A 93 -4.73 -18.74 8.50
N GLU A 94 -3.42 -18.67 8.67
CA GLU A 94 -2.82 -18.26 9.95
C GLU A 94 -3.02 -16.76 10.22
N GLY A 95 -2.83 -15.93 9.22
CA GLY A 95 -2.94 -14.48 9.36
C GLY A 95 -1.67 -13.84 9.94
N ILE A 96 -1.76 -12.57 10.36
CA ILE A 96 -0.68 -11.85 11.06
C ILE A 96 -1.11 -11.60 12.49
N ASP A 97 -0.34 -12.10 13.45
CA ASP A 97 -0.60 -11.94 14.88
C ASP A 97 -0.45 -10.48 15.33
N ALA A 98 -1.02 -10.19 16.51
CA ALA A 98 -1.00 -8.86 17.10
C ALA A 98 0.43 -8.38 17.35
N GLY A 99 0.80 -7.25 16.79
CA GLY A 99 2.13 -6.64 16.91
C GLY A 99 3.16 -7.13 15.90
N ASP A 100 2.89 -8.20 15.16
CA ASP A 100 3.80 -8.79 14.19
C ASP A 100 3.76 -8.11 12.83
N THR A 101 4.79 -8.38 12.04
CA THR A 101 4.84 -8.00 10.62
C THR A 101 4.82 -9.28 9.80
N GLY A 102 3.90 -9.36 8.85
CA GLY A 102 3.75 -10.51 7.97
C GLY A 102 3.59 -10.11 6.52
N GLN A 103 3.74 -11.08 5.63
CA GLN A 103 3.50 -10.93 4.21
C GLN A 103 2.01 -11.11 3.92
N CYS A 104 1.49 -10.23 3.05
CA CYS A 104 0.17 -10.42 2.44
C CYS A 104 0.34 -10.58 0.94
N GLU A 105 -0.42 -11.49 0.33
CA GLU A 105 -0.32 -11.75 -1.09
C GLU A 105 -1.66 -11.99 -1.77
N LYS A 106 -1.69 -11.76 -3.08
CA LYS A 106 -2.84 -11.99 -3.95
C LYS A 106 -2.41 -12.38 -5.34
N VAL A 107 -2.89 -13.50 -5.82
CA VAL A 107 -2.80 -13.83 -7.24
C VAL A 107 -3.73 -12.89 -8.00
N LEU A 108 -3.14 -12.03 -8.83
CA LEU A 108 -3.87 -11.03 -9.61
C LEU A 108 -4.36 -11.60 -10.93
N GLN A 109 -3.55 -12.46 -11.54
CA GLN A 109 -3.84 -13.09 -12.82
C GLN A 109 -3.07 -14.40 -12.98
N ILE A 110 -3.67 -15.32 -13.72
CA ILE A 110 -3.06 -16.58 -14.12
C ILE A 110 -3.17 -16.68 -15.65
N ILE A 111 -2.05 -16.93 -16.32
CA ILE A 111 -2.02 -17.24 -17.74
C ILE A 111 -1.56 -18.71 -17.85
N THR A 112 -2.52 -19.60 -18.13
CA THR A 112 -2.26 -21.05 -18.12
C THR A 112 -1.55 -21.51 -19.37
N GLY A 113 -0.75 -22.58 -19.28
CA GLY A 113 -0.11 -23.23 -20.43
C GLY A 113 -1.08 -23.75 -21.49
N LYS A 114 -2.31 -24.11 -21.09
CA LYS A 114 -3.41 -24.47 -22.02
C LYS A 114 -3.73 -23.38 -23.05
N MET A 115 -3.48 -22.11 -22.72
CA MET A 115 -3.74 -21.00 -23.65
C MET A 115 -2.76 -21.05 -24.83
N SER A 116 -1.51 -21.48 -24.65
CA SER A 116 -0.54 -21.58 -25.73
C SER A 116 -1.03 -22.54 -26.83
N ASN A 117 -1.72 -23.61 -26.46
CA ASN A 117 -2.30 -24.58 -27.42
C ASN A 117 -3.47 -24.00 -28.23
N LYS A 118 -4.14 -22.97 -27.68
CA LYS A 118 -5.30 -22.32 -28.35
C LYS A 118 -4.89 -21.14 -29.22
N VAL A 119 -3.95 -20.30 -28.73
CA VAL A 119 -3.58 -19.04 -29.38
C VAL A 119 -2.22 -19.09 -30.08
N GLY A 120 -1.46 -20.19 -29.92
CA GLY A 120 -0.08 -20.32 -30.35
C GLY A 120 0.92 -19.78 -29.33
N TYR A 121 2.13 -20.33 -29.32
CA TYR A 121 3.17 -20.01 -28.35
C TYR A 121 3.56 -18.54 -28.36
N ASP A 122 3.78 -17.96 -29.54
CA ASP A 122 4.21 -16.55 -29.66
C ASP A 122 3.16 -15.58 -29.11
N THR A 123 1.89 -15.86 -29.38
CA THR A 123 0.78 -15.06 -28.83
C THR A 123 0.69 -15.19 -27.33
N TRP A 124 0.89 -16.40 -26.79
CA TRP A 124 0.91 -16.67 -25.36
C TRP A 124 2.05 -15.91 -24.66
N VAL A 125 3.28 -15.94 -25.20
CA VAL A 125 4.44 -15.18 -24.70
C VAL A 125 4.14 -13.68 -24.71
N LYS A 126 3.57 -13.17 -25.80
CA LYS A 126 3.18 -11.76 -25.89
C LYS A 126 2.15 -11.37 -24.83
N MET A 127 1.17 -12.21 -24.55
CA MET A 127 0.17 -11.96 -23.49
C MET A 127 0.84 -11.82 -22.11
N ILE A 128 1.84 -12.66 -21.79
CA ILE A 128 2.60 -12.56 -20.54
C ILE A 128 3.36 -11.24 -20.48
N GLU A 129 4.04 -10.87 -21.56
CA GLU A 129 4.83 -9.63 -21.62
C GLU A 129 3.94 -8.40 -21.52
N ASP A 130 2.83 -8.34 -22.25
CA ASP A 130 1.85 -7.25 -22.19
C ASP A 130 1.29 -7.11 -20.77
N GLN A 131 0.98 -8.23 -20.10
CA GLN A 131 0.50 -8.23 -18.72
C GLN A 131 1.59 -7.77 -17.75
N ARG A 132 2.83 -8.20 -17.93
CA ARG A 132 3.97 -7.76 -17.13
C ARG A 132 4.18 -6.25 -17.24
N GLN A 133 4.04 -5.68 -18.43
CA GLN A 133 4.14 -4.24 -18.65
C GLN A 133 3.00 -3.46 -17.99
N GLN A 134 1.78 -3.99 -18.01
CA GLN A 134 0.61 -3.30 -17.45
C GLN A 134 0.61 -3.26 -15.91
N ILE A 135 1.00 -4.33 -15.25
CA ILE A 135 0.90 -4.46 -13.80
C ILE A 135 2.25 -4.44 -13.08
N GLY A 136 3.36 -4.74 -13.80
CA GLY A 136 4.71 -4.77 -13.23
C GLY A 136 5.25 -3.39 -12.80
N ILE A 137 4.56 -2.30 -13.20
CA ILE A 137 4.86 -0.93 -12.76
C ILE A 137 4.38 -0.63 -11.34
N ALA A 138 3.71 -1.57 -10.67
CA ALA A 138 3.28 -1.42 -9.29
C ALA A 138 4.49 -1.19 -8.37
N SER A 139 4.44 -0.15 -7.57
CA SER A 139 5.56 0.24 -6.68
C SER A 139 5.12 0.52 -5.26
N ARG A 140 3.85 0.88 -5.06
CA ARG A 140 3.28 1.23 -3.75
C ARG A 140 1.87 0.69 -3.60
N CYS A 141 1.55 0.27 -2.37
CA CYS A 141 0.21 -0.10 -1.97
C CYS A 141 -0.26 0.82 -0.84
N GLU A 142 -1.48 1.30 -0.97
CA GLU A 142 -2.17 2.04 0.08
C GLU A 142 -3.17 1.10 0.73
N VAL A 143 -2.99 0.82 2.04
CA VAL A 143 -3.90 -0.02 2.80
C VAL A 143 -5.17 0.76 3.12
N LEU A 144 -6.30 0.33 2.58
CA LEU A 144 -7.61 0.95 2.78
C LEU A 144 -8.33 0.39 4.01
N GLY A 145 -8.08 -0.87 4.33
CA GLY A 145 -8.73 -1.55 5.43
C GLY A 145 -8.14 -2.92 5.71
N VAL A 146 -8.52 -3.48 6.85
CA VAL A 146 -8.07 -4.80 7.30
C VAL A 146 -9.27 -5.69 7.63
N ARG A 147 -9.17 -6.97 7.33
CA ARG A 147 -10.12 -8.00 7.76
C ARG A 147 -9.47 -8.82 8.86
N TYR A 148 -10.18 -8.95 9.96
CA TYR A 148 -9.73 -9.71 11.12
C TYR A 148 -10.30 -11.14 11.09
N LYS A 149 -9.50 -12.06 11.60
CA LYS A 149 -9.93 -13.44 11.84
C LYS A 149 -11.10 -13.44 12.83
N LYS A 150 -12.12 -14.24 12.55
CA LYS A 150 -13.30 -14.40 13.42
C LYS A 150 -13.01 -15.26 14.63
#